data_f025fbbe890d92ec2d8f1d1261610f39
#
_entry.id   f025fbbe890d92ec2d8f1d1261610f39
#
_cell.length_a   1.000
_cell.length_b   1.000
_cell.length_c   1.000
_cell.angle_alpha   90.00
_cell.angle_beta   90.00
_cell.angle_gamma   90.00
#
_symmetry.space_group_name_H-M   'P 1'
#
loop_
_entity.id
_entity.type
_entity.pdbx_description
1 polymer ?
#
loop_
_entity_poly.entity_id
_entity_poly.type
_entity_poly.pdbx_seq_one_letter_code
_entity_poly.pdbx_strand_id
1 'polypeptide(L)'
;MEITLAAGRVLLRRAALAEILRLRHRELRPGRPLDAAAFDGDAEPATVHVGAFLVDPGDAVACASFMARDREGEPAYQLRGMATRADLVRRGLGSALLRYAVGVLPDGARARCLWCHARLEAVPFYLRMGWTVASERFDIPDVGPHHAMIWRPGDG
;
A
#
# COMPACT_ATOMS: atom_id res chain seq x y z
N MET A 1 6.21 12.72 -8.68
CA MET A 1 6.55 12.19 -10.04
C MET A 1 5.29 12.06 -10.86
N GLU A 2 5.25 12.73 -11.98
CA GLU A 2 4.10 12.66 -12.87
C GLU A 2 4.31 11.57 -13.93
N ILE A 3 3.29 10.74 -14.13
CA ILE A 3 3.30 9.68 -15.13
C ILE A 3 1.98 9.69 -15.90
N THR A 4 1.98 9.06 -17.07
CA THR A 4 0.76 8.86 -17.86
C THR A 4 0.44 7.36 -17.92
N LEU A 5 -0.76 7.02 -17.51
CA LEU A 5 -1.29 5.65 -17.54
C LEU A 5 -2.61 5.63 -18.30
N ALA A 6 -3.22 4.45 -18.46
CA ALA A 6 -4.53 4.33 -19.07
C ALA A 6 -5.60 5.14 -18.31
N ALA A 7 -5.40 5.40 -17.03
CA ALA A 7 -6.29 6.24 -16.21
C ALA A 7 -6.15 7.73 -16.50
N GLY A 8 -5.11 8.15 -17.22
CA GLY A 8 -4.78 9.54 -17.49
C GLY A 8 -3.45 9.96 -16.90
N ARG A 9 -3.24 11.28 -16.75
CA ARG A 9 -2.05 11.83 -16.11
C ARG A 9 -2.20 11.74 -14.58
N VAL A 10 -1.20 11.18 -13.92
CA VAL A 10 -1.23 10.87 -12.51
C VAL A 10 0.02 11.41 -11.83
N LEU A 11 -0.15 12.05 -10.68
CA LEU A 11 0.96 12.49 -9.84
C LEU A 11 1.16 11.47 -8.71
N LEU A 12 2.35 10.88 -8.64
CA LEU A 12 2.77 10.01 -7.55
C LEU A 12 3.57 10.86 -6.57
N ARG A 13 3.16 10.88 -5.29
CA ARG A 13 3.84 11.68 -4.27
C ARG A 13 3.56 11.16 -2.86
N ARG A 14 4.35 11.65 -1.92
CA ARG A 14 4.01 11.48 -0.51
C ARG A 14 2.73 12.26 -0.21
N ALA A 15 1.97 11.78 0.75
CA ALA A 15 0.68 12.35 1.10
C ALA A 15 0.53 12.44 2.61
N ALA A 16 -0.35 13.34 3.06
CA ALA A 16 -0.83 13.31 4.43
C ALA A 16 -1.96 12.28 4.54
N LEU A 17 -2.17 11.72 5.71
CA LEU A 17 -3.25 10.74 5.94
C LEU A 17 -4.60 11.30 5.46
N ALA A 18 -4.89 12.55 5.76
CA ALA A 18 -6.17 13.18 5.38
C ALA A 18 -6.43 13.14 3.87
N GLU A 19 -5.38 13.12 3.05
CA GLU A 19 -5.52 13.11 1.59
C GLU A 19 -5.91 11.74 1.04
N ILE A 20 -5.66 10.66 1.78
CA ILE A 20 -5.88 9.29 1.30
C ILE A 20 -6.92 8.53 2.11
N LEU A 21 -7.32 9.03 3.27
CA LEU A 21 -8.18 8.30 4.20
C LEU A 21 -9.55 7.95 3.61
N ARG A 22 -10.15 8.85 2.85
CA ARG A 22 -11.46 8.58 2.22
C ARG A 22 -11.38 7.48 1.18
N LEU A 23 -10.32 7.44 0.39
CA LEU A 23 -10.09 6.37 -0.58
C LEU A 23 -9.89 5.04 0.14
N ARG A 24 -9.04 5.02 1.15
CA ARG A 24 -8.80 3.82 1.95
C ARG A 24 -10.11 3.31 2.56
N HIS A 25 -10.91 4.20 3.12
CA HIS A 25 -12.20 3.85 3.71
C HIS A 25 -13.14 3.22 2.69
N ARG A 26 -13.34 3.90 1.57
CA ARG A 26 -14.28 3.45 0.54
C ARG A 26 -13.90 2.08 -0.04
N GLU A 27 -12.60 1.85 -0.25
CA GLU A 27 -12.15 0.64 -0.93
C GLU A 27 -11.88 -0.53 0.04
N LEU A 28 -11.51 -0.26 1.28
CA LEU A 28 -11.12 -1.31 2.23
C LEU A 28 -12.08 -1.48 3.41
N ARG A 29 -12.87 -0.48 3.75
CA ARG A 29 -13.79 -0.51 4.90
C ARG A 29 -15.16 0.07 4.53
N PRO A 30 -15.73 -0.31 3.37
CA PRO A 30 -17.04 0.22 2.97
C PRO A 30 -18.11 -0.16 3.99
N GLY A 31 -19.07 0.72 4.22
CA GLY A 31 -20.16 0.48 5.17
C GLY A 31 -19.79 0.65 6.64
N ARG A 32 -18.52 0.91 6.97
CA ARG A 32 -18.07 1.19 8.33
C ARG A 32 -17.89 2.69 8.54
N PRO A 33 -17.84 3.20 9.80
CA PRO A 33 -17.49 4.60 10.03
C PRO A 33 -16.11 4.95 9.44
N LEU A 34 -15.92 6.21 9.08
CA LEU A 34 -14.65 6.67 8.48
C LEU A 34 -13.43 6.37 9.36
N ASP A 35 -13.58 6.48 10.67
CA ASP A 35 -12.51 6.20 11.62
C ASP A 35 -12.07 4.72 11.62
N ALA A 36 -12.90 3.81 11.12
CA ALA A 36 -12.52 2.41 10.97
C ALA A 36 -11.41 2.22 9.91
N ALA A 37 -11.18 3.21 9.06
CA ALA A 37 -10.11 3.19 8.06
C ALA A 37 -8.81 3.80 8.58
N ALA A 38 -8.80 4.39 9.77
CA ALA A 38 -7.59 4.86 10.43
C ALA A 38 -6.96 3.67 11.17
N PHE A 39 -5.66 3.47 10.96
CA PHE A 39 -4.94 2.34 11.54
C PHE A 39 -3.99 2.80 12.65
N ASP A 40 -3.72 1.91 13.61
CA ASP A 40 -2.64 2.14 14.56
C ASP A 40 -1.33 2.35 13.80
N GLY A 41 -0.61 3.41 14.16
CA GLY A 41 0.63 3.76 13.48
C GLY A 41 0.48 4.82 12.40
N ASP A 42 -0.73 5.15 11.94
CA ASP A 42 -0.93 6.16 10.91
C ASP A 42 -0.33 7.53 11.28
N ALA A 43 -0.39 7.89 12.56
CA ALA A 43 0.09 9.19 13.04
C ALA A 43 1.55 9.15 13.53
N GLU A 44 2.20 8.01 13.52
CA GLU A 44 3.61 7.91 13.93
C GLU A 44 4.50 8.69 12.96
N PRO A 45 5.52 9.43 13.46
CA PRO A 45 6.37 10.24 12.58
C PRO A 45 7.13 9.44 11.51
N ALA A 46 7.43 8.17 11.79
CA ALA A 46 8.14 7.31 10.84
C ALA A 46 7.23 6.71 9.76
N THR A 47 5.91 6.83 9.89
CA THR A 47 4.98 6.31 8.91
C THR A 47 5.01 7.16 7.63
N VAL A 48 5.09 6.48 6.49
CA VAL A 48 5.12 7.12 5.18
C VAL A 48 3.83 6.78 4.45
N HIS A 49 3.04 7.80 4.14
CA HIS A 49 1.87 7.65 3.28
C HIS A 49 2.23 8.11 1.87
N VAL A 50 1.79 7.35 0.87
CA VAL A 50 1.96 7.71 -0.54
C VAL A 50 0.61 7.62 -1.24
N GLY A 51 0.46 8.43 -2.28
CA GLY A 51 -0.75 8.43 -3.08
C GLY A 51 -0.48 8.70 -4.54
N ALA A 52 -1.40 8.22 -5.36
CA ALA A 52 -1.51 8.57 -6.76
C ALA A 52 -2.73 9.47 -6.91
N PHE A 53 -2.53 10.62 -7.52
CA PHE A 53 -3.56 11.64 -7.65
C PHE A 53 -3.76 11.98 -9.13
N LEU A 54 -5.00 12.03 -9.59
CA LEU A 54 -5.26 12.53 -10.93
C LEU A 54 -4.78 13.98 -10.99
N VAL A 55 -4.07 14.33 -12.07
CA VAL A 55 -3.62 15.72 -12.26
C VAL A 55 -4.81 16.64 -12.36
N ASP A 56 -5.90 16.17 -12.95
CA ASP A 56 -7.16 16.86 -13.06
C ASP A 56 -8.31 15.86 -12.85
N PRO A 57 -9.16 16.02 -11.84
CA PRO A 57 -9.34 17.16 -10.91
C PRO A 57 -8.47 17.11 -9.64
N GLY A 58 -7.63 16.10 -9.44
CA GLY A 58 -6.76 16.03 -8.28
C GLY A 58 -7.14 14.97 -7.25
N ASP A 59 -8.13 14.13 -7.56
CA ASP A 59 -8.57 13.08 -6.64
C ASP A 59 -7.50 12.02 -6.42
N ALA A 60 -7.41 11.52 -5.19
CA ALA A 60 -6.63 10.34 -4.88
C ALA A 60 -7.28 9.11 -5.53
N VAL A 61 -6.50 8.37 -6.30
CA VAL A 61 -6.96 7.18 -7.01
C VAL A 61 -6.25 5.91 -6.61
N ALA A 62 -5.15 6.02 -5.90
CA ALA A 62 -4.48 4.91 -5.24
C ALA A 62 -3.75 5.41 -4.00
N CYS A 63 -3.57 4.55 -3.02
CA CYS A 63 -2.86 4.91 -1.80
C CYS A 63 -2.17 3.69 -1.19
N ALA A 64 -1.17 3.96 -0.35
CA ALA A 64 -0.49 2.96 0.45
C ALA A 64 0.20 3.64 1.63
N SER A 65 0.36 2.90 2.73
CA SER A 65 1.05 3.39 3.92
C SER A 65 2.12 2.40 4.34
N PHE A 66 3.27 2.91 4.75
CA PHE A 66 4.41 2.11 5.17
C PHE A 66 4.75 2.48 6.60
N MET A 67 4.58 1.52 7.50
CA MET A 67 4.81 1.71 8.93
C MET A 67 6.13 1.07 9.34
N ALA A 68 6.89 1.74 10.21
CA ALA A 68 8.14 1.19 10.75
C ALA A 68 7.79 0.06 11.70
N ARG A 69 7.77 -1.17 11.19
CA ARG A 69 7.48 -2.39 11.95
C ARG A 69 8.49 -3.45 11.57
N ASP A 70 9.29 -3.87 12.53
CA ASP A 70 10.27 -4.94 12.33
C ASP A 70 9.56 -6.25 12.03
N ARG A 71 10.22 -7.09 11.26
CA ARG A 71 9.76 -8.45 11.01
C ARG A 71 10.80 -9.43 11.52
N GLU A 72 10.41 -10.24 12.51
CA GLU A 72 11.28 -11.27 13.10
C GLU A 72 12.65 -10.72 13.51
N GLY A 73 12.63 -9.52 14.12
CA GLY A 73 13.86 -8.86 14.58
C GLY A 73 14.63 -8.10 13.51
N GLU A 74 14.20 -8.14 12.27
CA GLU A 74 14.83 -7.43 11.15
C GLU A 74 14.16 -6.08 10.96
N PRO A 75 14.93 -4.98 10.80
CA PRO A 75 14.34 -3.70 10.44
C PRO A 75 13.53 -3.80 9.15
N ALA A 76 12.29 -3.31 9.18
CA ALA A 76 11.37 -3.46 8.05
C ALA A 76 10.31 -2.36 8.04
N TYR A 77 9.64 -2.22 6.90
CA TYR A 77 8.37 -1.50 6.81
C TYR A 77 7.24 -2.48 6.56
N GLN A 78 6.15 -2.31 7.28
CA GLN A 78 4.90 -2.99 6.98
C GLN A 78 4.08 -2.13 6.04
N LEU A 79 3.72 -2.68 4.88
CA LEU A 79 2.77 -2.06 3.96
C LEU A 79 1.36 -2.32 4.46
N ARG A 80 0.56 -1.26 4.60
CA ARG A 80 -0.84 -1.34 5.01
C ARG A 80 -1.69 -0.40 4.19
N GLY A 81 -2.98 -0.71 4.10
CA GLY A 81 -3.95 0.19 3.50
C GLY A 81 -3.72 0.46 2.02
N MET A 82 -3.15 -0.49 1.29
CA MET A 82 -3.00 -0.34 -0.15
C MET A 82 -4.34 -0.52 -0.84
N ALA A 83 -4.74 0.48 -1.60
CA ALA A 83 -6.03 0.50 -2.28
C ALA A 83 -5.93 1.27 -3.59
N THR A 84 -6.75 0.84 -4.56
CA THR A 84 -6.94 1.54 -5.84
C THR A 84 -8.44 1.75 -6.03
N ARG A 85 -8.81 2.94 -6.52
CA ARG A 85 -10.21 3.24 -6.81
C ARG A 85 -10.79 2.17 -7.75
N ALA A 86 -11.95 1.63 -7.38
CA ALA A 86 -12.51 0.43 -8.00
C ALA A 86 -12.68 0.53 -9.52
N ASP A 87 -13.03 1.71 -10.03
CA ASP A 87 -13.19 1.94 -11.47
C ASP A 87 -11.88 2.06 -12.25
N LEU A 88 -10.75 2.12 -11.54
CA LEU A 88 -9.42 2.29 -12.14
C LEU A 88 -8.46 1.13 -11.86
N VAL A 89 -8.96 0.01 -11.34
CA VAL A 89 -8.13 -1.16 -11.09
C VAL A 89 -7.62 -1.76 -12.42
N ARG A 90 -6.49 -2.48 -12.35
CA ARG A 90 -5.86 -3.14 -13.50
C ARG A 90 -5.38 -2.17 -14.58
N ARG A 91 -5.08 -0.94 -14.20
CA ARG A 91 -4.55 0.10 -15.11
C ARG A 91 -3.12 0.52 -14.76
N GLY A 92 -2.45 -0.28 -13.91
CA GLY A 92 -1.06 -0.04 -13.54
C GLY A 92 -0.85 0.95 -12.41
N LEU A 93 -1.90 1.47 -11.78
CA LEU A 93 -1.79 2.44 -10.68
C LEU A 93 -1.10 1.84 -9.45
N GLY A 94 -1.53 0.67 -9.01
CA GLY A 94 -0.94 0.00 -7.84
C GLY A 94 0.52 -0.32 -8.06
N SER A 95 0.87 -0.86 -9.23
CA SER A 95 2.25 -1.19 -9.57
C SER A 95 3.13 0.05 -9.61
N ALA A 96 2.65 1.13 -10.24
CA ALA A 96 3.41 2.38 -10.33
C ALA A 96 3.62 3.00 -8.93
N LEU A 97 2.57 3.00 -8.11
CA LEU A 97 2.65 3.55 -6.76
C LEU A 97 3.62 2.76 -5.88
N LEU A 98 3.58 1.43 -5.96
CA LEU A 98 4.47 0.59 -5.16
C LEU A 98 5.94 0.78 -5.57
N ARG A 99 6.24 0.86 -6.87
CA ARG A 99 7.59 1.16 -7.34
C ARG A 99 8.06 2.54 -6.88
N TYR A 100 7.20 3.54 -6.99
CA TYR A 100 7.50 4.88 -6.49
C TYR A 100 7.83 4.86 -5.00
N ALA A 101 6.99 4.19 -4.20
CA ALA A 101 7.16 4.14 -2.76
C ALA A 101 8.51 3.54 -2.37
N VAL A 102 8.92 2.44 -2.98
CA VAL A 102 10.21 1.80 -2.71
C VAL A 102 11.37 2.80 -2.90
N GLY A 103 11.26 3.70 -3.87
CA GLY A 103 12.29 4.68 -4.17
C GLY A 103 12.34 5.87 -3.21
N VAL A 104 11.29 6.11 -2.42
CA VAL A 104 11.21 7.29 -1.53
C VAL A 104 11.16 6.95 -0.05
N LEU A 105 11.16 5.68 0.33
CA LEU A 105 11.20 5.29 1.74
C LEU A 105 12.52 5.75 2.38
N PRO A 106 12.45 6.56 3.45
CA PRO A 106 13.62 7.28 3.94
C PRO A 106 14.62 6.43 4.74
N ASP A 107 14.15 5.37 5.42
CA ASP A 107 15.04 4.51 6.19
C ASP A 107 15.56 3.38 5.30
N GLY A 108 16.82 3.50 4.87
CA GLY A 108 17.41 2.57 3.92
C GLY A 108 17.49 1.13 4.43
N ALA A 109 17.71 0.93 5.72
CA ALA A 109 17.74 -0.42 6.30
C ALA A 109 16.34 -1.05 6.24
N ARG A 110 15.30 -0.31 6.64
CA ARG A 110 13.92 -0.79 6.61
C ARG A 110 13.42 -0.98 5.19
N ALA A 111 13.86 -0.14 4.25
CA ALA A 111 13.42 -0.22 2.85
C ALA A 111 13.92 -1.48 2.14
N ARG A 112 14.84 -2.22 2.74
CA ARG A 112 15.33 -3.49 2.21
C ARG A 112 14.50 -4.70 2.64
N CYS A 113 13.48 -4.49 3.47
CA CYS A 113 12.56 -5.54 3.89
C CYS A 113 11.17 -4.96 4.01
N LEU A 114 10.33 -5.23 3.04
CA LEU A 114 8.93 -4.82 3.06
C LEU A 114 8.07 -6.06 3.26
N TRP A 115 7.01 -5.93 4.05
CA TRP A 115 6.11 -7.04 4.31
C TRP A 115 4.68 -6.55 4.47
N CYS A 116 3.72 -7.42 4.27
CA CYS A 116 2.31 -7.11 4.45
C CYS A 116 1.51 -8.36 4.78
N HIS A 117 0.28 -8.14 5.25
CA HIS A 117 -0.75 -9.18 5.30
C HIS A 117 -1.65 -8.99 4.09
N ALA A 118 -1.48 -9.82 3.08
CA ALA A 118 -2.21 -9.72 1.82
C ALA A 118 -3.47 -10.57 1.85
N ARG A 119 -4.61 -9.97 1.51
CA ARG A 119 -5.84 -10.75 1.23
C ARG A 119 -5.56 -11.71 0.09
N LEU A 120 -6.24 -12.88 0.07
CA LEU A 120 -5.98 -13.89 -0.96
C LEU A 120 -6.08 -13.32 -2.37
N GLU A 121 -7.06 -12.49 -2.63
CA GLU A 121 -7.27 -11.89 -3.95
C GLU A 121 -6.17 -10.90 -4.36
N ALA A 122 -5.39 -10.39 -3.41
CA ALA A 122 -4.27 -9.48 -3.67
C ALA A 122 -2.93 -10.22 -3.85
N VAL A 123 -2.84 -11.47 -3.43
CA VAL A 123 -1.60 -12.26 -3.53
C VAL A 123 -1.03 -12.26 -4.96
N PRO A 124 -1.82 -12.50 -6.02
CA PRO A 124 -1.27 -12.47 -7.38
C PRO A 124 -0.61 -11.16 -7.76
N PHE A 125 -1.15 -10.03 -7.29
CA PHE A 125 -0.56 -8.71 -7.53
C PHE A 125 0.84 -8.63 -6.91
N TYR A 126 0.98 -9.02 -5.65
CA TYR A 126 2.28 -8.97 -4.97
C TYR A 126 3.29 -9.93 -5.58
N LEU A 127 2.85 -11.13 -6.00
CA LEU A 127 3.73 -12.07 -6.70
C LEU A 127 4.28 -11.44 -7.99
N ARG A 128 3.44 -10.75 -8.77
CA ARG A 128 3.88 -10.06 -9.98
C ARG A 128 4.87 -8.92 -9.68
N MET A 129 4.79 -8.35 -8.48
CA MET A 129 5.71 -7.30 -8.04
C MET A 129 7.02 -7.84 -7.44
N GLY A 130 7.22 -9.15 -7.45
CA GLY A 130 8.44 -9.78 -6.95
C GLY A 130 8.40 -10.12 -5.46
N TRP A 131 7.24 -10.02 -4.82
CA TRP A 131 7.07 -10.44 -3.43
C TRP A 131 6.87 -11.95 -3.36
N THR A 132 7.16 -12.54 -2.19
CA THR A 132 6.99 -13.97 -1.94
C THR A 132 6.07 -14.20 -0.76
N VAL A 133 5.39 -15.35 -0.76
CA VAL A 133 4.55 -15.75 0.38
C VAL A 133 5.46 -16.17 1.54
N ALA A 134 5.21 -15.62 2.72
CA ALA A 134 6.05 -15.80 3.91
C ALA A 134 5.32 -16.47 5.08
N SER A 135 4.09 -16.93 4.88
CA SER A 135 3.32 -17.61 5.92
C SER A 135 2.33 -18.60 5.33
N GLU A 136 1.81 -19.49 6.16
CA GLU A 136 0.60 -20.22 5.83
C GLU A 136 -0.59 -19.26 5.80
N ARG A 137 -1.71 -19.73 5.24
CA ARG A 137 -2.95 -18.96 5.25
C ARG A 137 -3.43 -18.77 6.68
N PHE A 138 -3.88 -17.56 7.00
CA PHE A 138 -4.48 -17.22 8.29
C PHE A 138 -5.67 -16.28 8.08
N ASP A 139 -6.58 -16.27 9.04
CA ASP A 139 -7.76 -15.41 8.96
C ASP A 139 -7.58 -14.19 9.86
N ILE A 140 -7.97 -13.03 9.33
CA ILE A 140 -8.10 -11.81 10.12
C ILE A 140 -9.58 -11.63 10.42
N PRO A 141 -9.99 -11.55 11.70
CA PRO A 141 -11.40 -11.38 12.06
C PRO A 141 -12.04 -10.23 11.30
N ASP A 142 -13.26 -10.46 10.79
CA ASP A 142 -14.06 -9.50 10.02
C ASP A 142 -13.47 -9.08 8.67
N VAL A 143 -12.31 -9.61 8.29
CA VAL A 143 -11.67 -9.27 7.01
C VAL A 143 -11.52 -10.49 6.11
N GLY A 144 -11.14 -11.63 6.65
CA GLY A 144 -11.05 -12.89 5.92
C GLY A 144 -9.63 -13.44 5.80
N PRO A 145 -9.43 -14.37 4.84
CA PRO A 145 -8.16 -15.07 4.72
C PRO A 145 -7.05 -14.23 4.10
N HIS A 146 -5.84 -14.45 4.60
CA HIS A 146 -4.63 -13.71 4.24
C HIS A 146 -3.42 -14.62 4.17
N HIS A 147 -2.36 -14.11 3.51
CA HIS A 147 -0.99 -14.58 3.66
C HIS A 147 -0.10 -13.41 4.04
N ALA A 148 0.89 -13.65 4.89
CA ALA A 148 1.99 -12.70 5.00
C ALA A 148 2.84 -12.78 3.72
N MET A 149 3.27 -11.64 3.21
CA MET A 149 4.12 -11.57 2.04
C MET A 149 5.31 -10.68 2.34
N ILE A 150 6.44 -10.95 1.71
CA ILE A 150 7.68 -10.24 1.95
C ILE A 150 8.39 -9.92 0.63
N TRP A 151 9.06 -8.77 0.61
CA TRP A 151 9.88 -8.33 -0.52
C TRP A 151 11.24 -7.87 -0.01
N ARG A 152 12.29 -8.24 -0.76
CA ARG A 152 13.66 -7.73 -0.56
C ARG A 152 14.26 -7.35 -1.92
N PRO A 153 15.13 -6.33 -1.97
CA PRO A 153 15.85 -6.01 -3.21
C PRO A 153 16.63 -7.22 -3.73
N GLY A 154 16.51 -7.48 -5.02
CA GLY A 154 17.18 -8.61 -5.65
C GLY A 154 16.42 -9.92 -5.60
N ASP A 155 15.27 -9.97 -4.91
CA ASP A 155 14.38 -11.12 -4.94
C ASP A 155 13.49 -11.00 -6.19
N GLY A 156 13.67 -11.81 -7.13
CA GLY A 156 12.80 -11.76 -8.30
C GLY A 156 13.40 -11.90 -9.58
#